data_d231f3cef9bd558af60dae5799c9d2bc
#
_entry.id   d231f3cef9bd558af60dae5799c9d2bc
#
_cell.length_a   1.000
_cell.length_b   1.000
_cell.length_c   1.000
_cell.angle_alpha   90.00
_cell.angle_beta   90.00
_cell.angle_gamma   90.00
#
_symmetry.space_group_name_H-M   'P 1'
#
loop_
_entity.id
_entity.type
_entity.pdbx_description
1 polymer ?
#
loop_
_entity_poly.entity_id
_entity_poly.type
_entity_poly.pdbx_seq_one_letter_code
_entity_poly.pdbx_strand_id
1 'polypeptide(L)'
;MFTREFAIAKAKEFILSCKKNNIVFNNVILFGSAATGNTTQFSDIDLLLVSDSFGYDKWENSKLIAPINKHFSIIDAHTFPTAYYLQGDPLINEVKKNGIEIKA
;
A
#
# COMPACT_ATOMS: atom_id res chain seq x y z
N MET A 1 2.34 -14.85 -12.38
CA MET A 1 2.58 -15.12 -10.93
C MET A 1 3.86 -14.44 -10.50
N PHE A 2 3.92 -14.05 -9.23
CA PHE A 2 5.12 -13.44 -8.66
C PHE A 2 5.30 -13.92 -7.22
N THR A 3 6.50 -13.74 -6.68
CA THR A 3 6.83 -14.15 -5.32
C THR A 3 6.51 -13.04 -4.32
N ARG A 4 6.46 -13.40 -3.03
CA ARG A 4 6.35 -12.42 -1.95
C ARG A 4 7.53 -11.45 -1.98
N GLU A 5 8.72 -11.96 -2.25
CA GLU A 5 9.94 -11.16 -2.33
C GLU A 5 9.87 -10.12 -3.43
N PHE A 6 9.32 -10.50 -4.59
CA PHE A 6 9.09 -9.56 -5.69
C PHE A 6 8.11 -8.46 -5.26
N ALA A 7 7.02 -8.84 -4.59
CA ALA A 7 6.02 -7.89 -4.12
C ALA A 7 6.63 -6.90 -3.12
N ILE A 8 7.44 -7.37 -2.19
CA ILE A 8 8.13 -6.53 -1.21
C ILE A 8 9.08 -5.57 -1.92
N ALA A 9 9.85 -6.04 -2.90
CA ALA A 9 10.78 -5.20 -3.65
C ALA A 9 10.03 -4.10 -4.40
N LYS A 10 8.91 -4.44 -5.05
CA LYS A 10 8.09 -3.45 -5.77
C LYS A 10 7.47 -2.44 -4.83
N ALA A 11 7.02 -2.88 -3.66
CA ALA A 11 6.48 -1.97 -2.64
C ALA A 11 7.54 -0.97 -2.20
N LYS A 12 8.77 -1.41 -1.98
CA LYS A 12 9.87 -0.51 -1.59
C LYS A 12 10.19 0.50 -2.68
N GLU A 13 10.22 0.07 -3.96
CA GLU A 13 10.42 0.98 -5.08
C GLU A 13 9.32 2.06 -5.12
N PHE A 14 8.07 1.64 -4.91
CA PHE A 14 6.93 2.55 -4.90
C PHE A 14 7.05 3.57 -3.76
N ILE A 15 7.39 3.11 -2.55
CA ILE A 15 7.56 3.97 -1.38
C ILE A 15 8.63 5.03 -1.65
N LEU A 16 9.77 4.63 -2.23
CA LEU A 16 10.85 5.56 -2.53
C LEU A 16 10.45 6.56 -3.59
N SER A 17 9.71 6.15 -4.63
CA SER A 17 9.20 7.06 -5.65
C SER A 17 8.24 8.09 -5.06
N CYS A 18 7.37 7.66 -4.15
CA CYS A 18 6.46 8.58 -3.46
C CYS A 18 7.23 9.57 -2.61
N LYS A 19 8.25 9.10 -1.88
CA LYS A 19 9.08 9.96 -1.03
C LYS A 19 9.78 11.04 -1.84
N LYS A 20 10.27 10.70 -3.04
CA LYS A 20 10.89 11.67 -3.95
C LYS A 20 9.90 12.75 -4.39
N ASN A 21 8.60 12.46 -4.32
CA ASN A 21 7.53 13.38 -4.67
C ASN A 21 6.87 13.98 -3.43
N ASN A 22 7.56 13.96 -2.30
CA ASN A 22 7.12 14.54 -1.03
C ASN A 22 5.89 13.87 -0.42
N ILE A 23 5.68 12.59 -0.73
CA ILE A 23 4.63 11.79 -0.10
C ILE A 23 5.29 10.78 0.81
N VAL A 24 5.12 10.96 2.12
CA VAL A 24 5.71 10.11 3.14
C VAL A 24 4.62 9.28 3.81
N PHE A 25 4.85 7.99 3.93
CA PHE A 25 3.92 7.08 4.58
C PHE A 25 4.33 6.82 6.02
N ASN A 26 3.35 6.85 6.93
CA ASN A 26 3.58 6.46 8.32
C ASN A 26 3.65 4.93 8.44
N ASN A 27 2.83 4.24 7.65
CA ASN A 27 2.81 2.78 7.59
C ASN A 27 2.52 2.33 6.16
N VAL A 28 3.14 1.23 5.76
CA VAL A 28 2.82 0.53 4.52
C VAL A 28 2.74 -0.95 4.85
N ILE A 29 1.61 -1.58 4.53
CA ILE A 29 1.41 -2.99 4.84
C ILE A 29 1.00 -3.73 3.57
N LEU A 30 1.78 -4.75 3.24
CA LEU A 30 1.47 -5.68 2.15
C LEU A 30 0.43 -6.67 2.65
N PHE A 31 -0.66 -6.85 1.93
CA PHE A 31 -1.70 -7.79 2.33
C PHE A 31 -2.28 -8.54 1.11
N GLY A 32 -3.29 -9.35 1.34
CA GLY A 32 -3.90 -10.14 0.28
C GLY A 32 -3.01 -11.28 -0.19
N SER A 33 -3.22 -11.73 -1.43
CA SER A 33 -2.53 -12.89 -1.97
C SER A 33 -1.01 -12.74 -2.02
N ALA A 34 -0.52 -11.50 -2.26
CA ALA A 34 0.91 -11.24 -2.31
C ALA A 34 1.59 -11.48 -0.96
N ALA A 35 0.88 -11.19 0.14
CA ALA A 35 1.42 -11.39 1.49
C ALA A 35 1.47 -12.87 1.86
N THR A 36 0.47 -13.65 1.42
CA THR A 36 0.40 -15.08 1.72
C THR A 36 1.23 -15.94 0.77
N GLY A 37 1.65 -15.37 -0.36
CA GLY A 37 2.37 -16.12 -1.38
C GLY A 37 1.47 -16.91 -2.34
N ASN A 38 0.15 -16.78 -2.21
CA ASN A 38 -0.83 -17.50 -3.03
C ASN A 38 -1.22 -16.68 -4.26
N THR A 39 -0.23 -16.21 -5.02
CA THR A 39 -0.47 -15.37 -6.19
C THR A 39 -0.81 -16.20 -7.43
N THR A 40 -1.59 -15.59 -8.32
CA THR A 40 -1.88 -16.11 -9.66
C THR A 40 -1.40 -15.07 -10.67
N GLN A 41 -1.55 -15.39 -11.97
CA GLN A 41 -1.19 -14.44 -13.03
C GLN A 41 -2.06 -13.16 -13.01
N PHE A 42 -3.19 -13.18 -12.29
CA PHE A 42 -4.09 -12.05 -12.19
C PHE A 42 -3.98 -11.31 -10.84
N SER A 43 -3.05 -11.73 -9.99
CA SER A 43 -2.89 -11.10 -8.67
C SER A 43 -2.28 -9.71 -8.79
N ASP A 44 -2.77 -8.80 -7.95
CA ASP A 44 -2.17 -7.48 -7.74
C ASP A 44 -1.38 -7.48 -6.44
N ILE A 45 -0.60 -6.42 -6.25
CA ILE A 45 0.12 -6.18 -4.99
C ILE A 45 -0.75 -5.22 -4.18
N ASP A 46 -1.46 -5.75 -3.17
CA ASP A 46 -2.32 -4.91 -2.31
C ASP A 46 -1.47 -4.26 -1.23
N LEU A 47 -1.44 -2.93 -1.23
CA LEU A 47 -0.75 -2.15 -0.22
C LEU A 47 -1.73 -1.28 0.54
N LEU A 48 -1.69 -1.37 1.87
CA LEU A 48 -2.39 -0.44 2.73
C LEU A 48 -1.42 0.69 3.03
N LEU A 49 -1.77 1.91 2.60
CA LEU A 49 -0.91 3.08 2.71
C LEU A 49 -1.51 4.06 3.71
N VAL A 50 -0.73 4.42 4.71
CA VAL A 50 -1.14 5.36 5.76
C VAL A 50 -0.27 6.60 5.69
N SER A 51 -0.88 7.77 5.56
CA SER A 51 -0.14 9.03 5.46
C SER A 51 -0.95 10.18 6.03
N ASP A 52 -0.24 11.13 6.63
CA ASP A 52 -0.83 12.40 7.06
C ASP A 52 -1.28 13.25 5.87
N SER A 53 -0.77 12.93 4.65
CA SER A 53 -1.17 13.61 3.42
C SER A 53 -2.53 13.14 2.91
N PHE A 54 -3.04 12.01 3.43
CA PHE A 54 -4.32 11.45 3.00
C PHE A 54 -5.47 11.94 3.88
N GLY A 55 -6.64 12.09 3.26
CA GLY A 55 -7.89 12.37 3.95
C GLY A 55 -8.87 11.20 3.78
N TYR A 56 -10.13 11.49 4.07
CA TYR A 56 -11.20 10.49 3.99
C TYR A 56 -11.77 10.34 2.58
N ASP A 57 -11.48 11.29 1.69
CA ASP A 57 -11.89 11.22 0.29
C ASP A 57 -10.88 10.39 -0.50
N LYS A 58 -11.28 9.16 -0.83
CA LYS A 58 -10.41 8.23 -1.56
C LYS A 58 -10.04 8.75 -2.94
N TRP A 59 -10.92 9.49 -3.58
CA TRP A 59 -10.67 10.07 -4.89
C TRP A 59 -9.53 11.09 -4.83
N GLU A 60 -9.58 11.97 -3.82
CA GLU A 60 -8.52 12.97 -3.65
C GLU A 60 -7.19 12.31 -3.31
N ASN A 61 -7.21 11.26 -2.47
CA ASN A 61 -6.00 10.51 -2.15
C ASN A 61 -5.40 9.87 -3.41
N SER A 62 -6.25 9.30 -4.25
CA SER A 62 -5.80 8.67 -5.50
C SER A 62 -5.13 9.67 -6.42
N LYS A 63 -5.62 10.91 -6.47
CA LYS A 63 -5.01 11.96 -7.29
C LYS A 63 -3.58 12.26 -6.84
N LEU A 64 -3.32 12.21 -5.54
CA LEU A 64 -1.98 12.50 -5.01
C LEU A 64 -0.95 11.48 -5.50
N ILE A 65 -1.33 10.21 -5.55
CA ILE A 65 -0.40 9.13 -5.90
C ILE A 65 -0.47 8.72 -7.37
N ALA A 66 -1.48 9.15 -8.12
CA ALA A 66 -1.67 8.74 -9.51
C ALA A 66 -0.45 8.95 -10.40
N PRO A 67 0.26 10.09 -10.34
CA PRO A 67 1.45 10.29 -11.17
C PRO A 67 2.55 9.26 -10.92
N ILE A 68 2.61 8.72 -9.71
CA ILE A 68 3.58 7.68 -9.33
C ILE A 68 2.99 6.30 -9.62
N ASN A 69 1.76 6.06 -9.19
CA ASN A 69 1.13 4.74 -9.29
C ASN A 69 0.98 4.26 -10.74
N LYS A 70 0.89 5.17 -11.69
CA LYS A 70 0.81 4.80 -13.11
C LYS A 70 2.04 4.02 -13.60
N HIS A 71 3.18 4.18 -12.92
CA HIS A 71 4.41 3.45 -13.22
C HIS A 71 4.50 2.13 -12.46
N PHE A 72 3.54 1.87 -11.59
CA PHE A 72 3.47 0.67 -10.74
C PHE A 72 2.07 0.09 -10.84
N SER A 73 1.63 -0.22 -12.06
CA SER A 73 0.24 -0.63 -12.33
C SER A 73 -0.17 -1.92 -11.60
N ILE A 74 0.80 -2.74 -11.20
CA ILE A 74 0.54 -3.96 -10.44
C ILE A 74 0.18 -3.65 -8.97
N ILE A 75 0.48 -2.43 -8.50
CA ILE A 75 0.18 -2.04 -7.12
C ILE A 75 -1.24 -1.49 -7.03
N ASP A 76 -2.04 -2.14 -6.19
CA ASP A 76 -3.38 -1.69 -5.84
C ASP A 76 -3.28 -0.97 -4.48
N ALA A 77 -3.38 0.35 -4.51
CA ALA A 77 -3.16 1.20 -3.34
C ALA A 77 -4.47 1.45 -2.59
N HIS A 78 -4.46 1.15 -1.29
CA HIS A 78 -5.58 1.39 -0.38
C HIS A 78 -5.15 2.47 0.60
N THR A 79 -5.64 3.69 0.43
CA THR A 79 -5.17 4.87 1.15
C THR A 79 -6.01 5.19 2.38
N PHE A 80 -5.34 5.54 3.48
CA PHE A 80 -5.99 5.89 4.73
C PHE A 80 -5.26 7.02 5.43
N PRO A 81 -6.00 8.00 6.01
CA PRO A 81 -5.37 8.99 6.87
C PRO A 81 -4.93 8.33 8.18
N THR A 82 -3.89 8.90 8.79
CA THR A 82 -3.31 8.36 10.00
C THR A 82 -4.33 8.19 11.12
N ALA A 83 -5.21 9.18 11.31
CA ALA A 83 -6.22 9.11 12.36
C ALA A 83 -7.17 7.92 12.20
N TYR A 84 -7.59 7.65 10.96
CA TYR A 84 -8.47 6.50 10.69
C TYR A 84 -7.75 5.17 10.95
N TYR A 85 -6.49 5.09 10.54
CA TYR A 85 -5.68 3.89 10.75
C TYR A 85 -5.49 3.60 12.25
N LEU A 86 -5.25 4.63 13.05
CA LEU A 86 -5.09 4.48 14.50
C LEU A 86 -6.39 4.08 15.17
N GLN A 87 -7.52 4.59 14.69
CA GLN A 87 -8.84 4.21 15.17
C GLN A 87 -9.14 2.74 14.82
N GLY A 88 -8.81 2.35 13.61
CA GLY A 88 -9.00 1.00 13.13
C GLY A 88 -10.41 0.70 12.65
N ASP A 89 -10.54 -0.40 11.92
CA ASP A 89 -11.81 -0.99 11.51
C ASP A 89 -11.53 -2.48 11.25
N PRO A 90 -12.55 -3.31 10.90
CA PRO A 90 -12.32 -4.73 10.68
C PRO A 90 -11.27 -5.03 9.61
N LEU A 91 -11.23 -4.28 8.51
CA LEU A 91 -10.22 -4.48 7.45
C LEU A 91 -8.83 -4.14 7.97
N ILE A 92 -8.68 -2.97 8.59
CA ILE A 92 -7.39 -2.52 9.12
C ILE A 92 -6.87 -3.49 10.17
N ASN A 93 -7.74 -3.96 11.07
CA ASN A 93 -7.36 -4.89 12.11
C ASN A 93 -6.88 -6.22 11.54
N GLU A 94 -7.55 -6.71 10.49
CA GLU A 94 -7.15 -7.93 9.79
C GLU A 94 -5.81 -7.76 9.10
N VAL A 95 -5.60 -6.62 8.43
CA VAL A 95 -4.36 -6.32 7.72
C VAL A 95 -3.20 -6.19 8.71
N LYS A 96 -3.40 -5.55 9.85
CA LYS A 96 -2.37 -5.45 10.90
C LYS A 96 -1.96 -6.81 11.42
N LYS A 97 -2.93 -7.73 11.53
CA LYS A 97 -2.69 -9.06 12.08
C LYS A 97 -1.96 -9.97 11.10
N ASN A 98 -2.38 -9.96 9.83
CA ASN A 98 -1.94 -10.95 8.85
C ASN A 98 -1.07 -10.38 7.73
N GLY A 99 -0.95 -9.07 7.63
CA GLY A 99 -0.14 -8.42 6.60
C GLY A 99 1.33 -8.36 6.98
N ILE A 100 2.13 -7.88 6.04
CA ILE A 100 3.57 -7.70 6.22
C ILE A 100 3.86 -6.22 6.16
N GLU A 101 4.35 -5.65 7.24
CA GLU A 101 4.74 -4.24 7.25
C GLU A 101 6.03 -4.06 6.45
N ILE A 102 6.02 -3.07 5.55
CA ILE A 102 7.16 -2.74 4.70
C ILE A 102 7.87 -1.53 5.28
N LYS A 103 9.15 -1.70 5.56
CA LYS A 103 10.03 -0.61 6.01
C LYS A 103 10.95 -0.25 4.85
N ALA A 104 11.02 1.05 4.53
CA ALA A 104 11.88 1.51 3.45
C ALA A 104 12.67 2.75 3.85
#